data_3c7e33d32daaebbe4e443c6787114798
#
_entry.id   3c7e33d32daaebbe4e443c6787114798
#
_cell.length_a   1.000
_cell.length_b   1.000
_cell.length_c   1.000
_cell.angle_alpha   90.00
_cell.angle_beta   90.00
_cell.angle_gamma   90.00
#
_symmetry.space_group_name_H-M   'P 1'
#
loop_
_entity.id
_entity.type
_entity.pdbx_description
1 polymer ?
#
loop_
_entity_poly.entity_id
_entity_poly.type
_entity_poly.pdbx_seq_one_letter_code
_entity_poly.pdbx_strand_id
1 'polypeptide(L)'
;MQNHIQRLLCLLLVNFLLFAGTVSARTICIAEVATNNLNVRAAPTIDAEVVTQLNRGQQIVVTILDEQWAMTYADNNVPVYFSVEFINVVSELVTTGPDLLQLVTE
;
A
#
# COMPACT_ATOMS: atom_id res chain seq x y z
N MET A 1 8.88 -7.09 -14.56
CA MET A 1 8.04 -6.45 -15.57
C MET A 1 6.59 -6.41 -15.17
N GLN A 2 5.99 -7.57 -14.92
CA GLN A 2 4.60 -7.59 -14.48
C GLN A 2 4.38 -6.81 -13.20
N ASN A 3 5.32 -6.91 -12.26
CA ASN A 3 5.16 -6.21 -11.00
C ASN A 3 5.10 -4.71 -11.17
N HIS A 4 5.88 -4.20 -12.10
CA HIS A 4 5.86 -2.77 -12.40
C HIS A 4 4.51 -2.35 -12.98
N ILE A 5 3.96 -3.17 -13.85
CA ILE A 5 2.67 -2.89 -14.46
C ILE A 5 1.57 -2.91 -13.40
N GLN A 6 1.64 -3.87 -12.46
CA GLN A 6 0.65 -3.96 -11.40
C GLN A 6 0.71 -2.77 -10.47
N ARG A 7 1.90 -2.28 -10.15
CA ARG A 7 2.04 -1.08 -9.34
C ARG A 7 1.42 0.13 -10.04
N LEU A 8 1.69 0.27 -11.32
CA LEU A 8 1.13 1.36 -12.10
C LEU A 8 -0.40 1.28 -12.12
N LEU A 9 -0.91 0.07 -12.26
CA LEU A 9 -2.36 -0.14 -12.29
C LEU A 9 -3.02 0.24 -10.97
N CYS A 10 -2.39 -0.10 -9.85
CA CYS A 10 -2.89 0.34 -8.54
C CYS A 10 -2.98 1.86 -8.45
N LEU A 11 -1.93 2.53 -8.89
CA LEU A 11 -1.90 3.99 -8.84
C LEU A 11 -2.95 4.61 -9.74
N LEU A 12 -3.13 4.04 -10.92
CA LEU A 12 -4.13 4.52 -11.86
C LEU A 12 -5.53 4.37 -11.28
N LEU A 13 -5.80 3.26 -10.62
CA LEU A 13 -7.11 3.04 -10.02
C LEU A 13 -7.38 4.05 -8.91
N VAL A 14 -6.39 4.35 -8.10
CA VAL A 14 -6.54 5.38 -7.06
C VAL A 14 -6.88 6.72 -7.70
N ASN A 15 -6.16 7.11 -8.74
CA ASN A 15 -6.38 8.37 -9.41
C ASN A 15 -7.76 8.44 -10.02
N PHE A 16 -8.19 7.36 -10.65
CA PHE A 16 -9.49 7.31 -11.28
C PHE A 16 -10.62 7.49 -10.26
N LEU A 17 -10.52 6.77 -9.14
CA LEU A 17 -11.55 6.83 -8.11
C LEU A 17 -11.59 8.18 -7.44
N LEU A 18 -10.44 8.80 -7.21
CA LEU A 18 -10.38 10.14 -6.66
C LEU A 18 -10.99 11.15 -7.61
N PHE A 19 -10.77 10.96 -8.89
CA PHE A 19 -11.34 11.84 -9.89
C PHE A 19 -12.85 11.76 -9.91
N ALA A 20 -13.41 10.57 -9.70
CA ALA A 20 -14.85 10.40 -9.62
C ALA A 20 -15.47 11.20 -8.48
N GLY A 21 -14.72 11.39 -7.39
CA GLY A 21 -15.04 12.39 -6.39
C GLY A 21 -16.23 12.11 -5.50
N THR A 22 -16.90 11.00 -5.65
CA THR A 22 -18.16 10.79 -4.93
C THR A 22 -18.04 9.87 -3.74
N VAL A 23 -17.00 9.06 -3.65
CA VAL A 23 -16.80 8.13 -2.54
C VAL A 23 -15.36 8.06 -2.18
N SER A 24 -15.14 7.77 -0.91
CA SER A 24 -13.82 7.50 -0.38
C SER A 24 -13.38 6.14 -0.92
N ALA A 25 -12.28 6.11 -1.68
CA ALA A 25 -11.82 4.89 -2.30
C ALA A 25 -10.37 4.63 -1.90
N ARG A 26 -10.00 3.36 -1.85
CA ARG A 26 -8.65 2.95 -1.51
C ARG A 26 -8.22 1.85 -2.44
N THR A 27 -6.93 1.86 -2.79
CA THR A 27 -6.33 0.75 -3.49
C THR A 27 -5.51 -0.04 -2.49
N ILE A 28 -5.95 -1.26 -2.25
CA ILE A 28 -5.32 -2.18 -1.31
C ILE A 28 -4.66 -3.27 -2.13
N CYS A 29 -3.41 -3.53 -1.82
CA CYS A 29 -2.62 -4.50 -2.57
C CYS A 29 -1.96 -5.47 -1.62
N ILE A 30 -1.74 -6.69 -2.09
CA ILE A 30 -0.80 -7.59 -1.46
C ILE A 30 0.52 -7.35 -2.16
N ALA A 31 1.53 -7.00 -1.40
CA ALA A 31 2.83 -6.64 -1.95
C ALA A 31 3.91 -7.51 -1.34
N GLU A 32 4.94 -7.77 -2.12
CA GLU A 32 6.10 -8.51 -1.66
C GLU A 32 7.28 -7.55 -1.60
N VAL A 33 8.00 -7.58 -0.49
CA VAL A 33 9.18 -6.75 -0.30
C VAL A 33 10.27 -7.20 -1.26
N ALA A 34 10.81 -6.28 -2.04
CA ALA A 34 11.75 -6.58 -3.12
C ALA A 34 13.19 -6.19 -2.78
N THR A 35 13.45 -5.77 -1.58
CA THR A 35 14.78 -5.38 -1.15
C THR A 35 15.05 -5.88 0.26
N ASN A 36 16.31 -6.00 0.63
CA ASN A 36 16.67 -6.35 1.99
C ASN A 36 16.58 -5.11 2.87
N ASN A 37 16.11 -5.28 4.10
CA ASN A 37 16.11 -4.22 5.11
C ASN A 37 15.34 -2.98 4.63
N LEU A 38 14.11 -3.18 4.16
CA LEU A 38 13.26 -2.07 3.79
C LEU A 38 12.87 -1.28 5.03
N ASN A 39 13.22 -0.01 5.06
CA ASN A 39 12.91 0.85 6.20
C ASN A 39 11.41 1.14 6.24
N VAL A 40 10.83 0.94 7.42
CA VAL A 40 9.43 1.25 7.71
C VAL A 40 9.44 2.43 8.66
N ARG A 41 8.74 3.49 8.29
CA ARG A 41 8.84 4.78 8.97
C ARG A 41 7.54 5.18 9.62
N ALA A 42 7.65 6.07 10.61
CA ALA A 42 6.49 6.55 11.36
C ALA A 42 5.64 7.54 10.58
N ALA A 43 6.15 8.10 9.49
CA ALA A 43 5.44 9.05 8.64
C ALA A 43 5.93 8.89 7.21
N PRO A 44 5.15 9.32 6.21
CA PRO A 44 5.53 9.16 4.80
C PRO A 44 6.51 10.23 4.36
N THR A 45 7.69 10.22 4.96
CA THR A 45 8.78 11.12 4.60
C THR A 45 10.10 10.44 4.97
N ILE A 46 11.13 10.70 4.18
CA ILE A 46 12.45 10.11 4.43
C ILE A 46 13.09 10.63 5.71
N ASP A 47 12.59 11.72 6.25
CA ASP A 47 13.09 12.27 7.52
C ASP A 47 12.43 11.65 8.74
N ALA A 48 11.41 10.83 8.54
CA ALA A 48 10.70 10.23 9.64
C ALA A 48 11.53 9.12 10.29
N GLU A 49 11.22 8.87 11.54
CA GLU A 49 11.85 7.81 12.31
C GLU A 49 11.61 6.45 11.64
N VAL A 50 12.67 5.64 11.56
CA VAL A 50 12.56 4.25 11.12
C VAL A 50 12.14 3.42 12.33
N VAL A 51 10.95 2.84 12.25
CA VAL A 51 10.40 2.10 13.38
C VAL A 51 10.70 0.61 13.30
N THR A 52 10.90 0.09 12.09
CA THR A 52 11.28 -1.31 11.90
C THR A 52 11.78 -1.48 10.47
N GLN A 53 12.15 -2.71 10.13
CA GLN A 53 12.57 -3.05 8.77
C GLN A 53 11.90 -4.33 8.34
N LEU A 54 11.65 -4.44 7.04
CA LEU A 54 11.10 -5.64 6.43
C LEU A 54 12.16 -6.29 5.57
N ASN A 55 12.03 -7.60 5.42
CA ASN A 55 13.01 -8.39 4.67
C ASN A 55 12.45 -8.77 3.31
N ARG A 56 13.37 -8.94 2.36
CA ARG A 56 13.01 -9.40 1.02
C ARG A 56 12.15 -10.66 1.10
N GLY A 57 11.09 -10.67 0.33
CA GLY A 57 10.21 -11.83 0.23
C GLY A 57 9.02 -11.81 1.17
N GLN A 58 9.00 -10.92 2.16
CA GLN A 58 7.84 -10.79 3.02
C GLN A 58 6.66 -10.25 2.22
N GLN A 59 5.48 -10.81 2.46
CA GLN A 59 4.26 -10.33 1.83
C GLN A 59 3.42 -9.59 2.85
N ILE A 60 2.90 -8.46 2.46
CA ILE A 60 2.14 -7.59 3.35
C ILE A 60 0.97 -6.99 2.59
N VAL A 61 -0.09 -6.71 3.32
CA VAL A 61 -1.24 -6.00 2.77
C VAL A 61 -0.97 -4.51 2.95
N VAL A 62 -1.01 -3.77 1.86
CA VAL A 62 -0.64 -2.36 1.86
C VAL A 62 -1.71 -1.52 1.19
N THR A 63 -1.80 -0.27 1.61
CA THR A 63 -2.58 0.75 0.93
C THR A 63 -1.61 1.66 0.21
N ILE A 64 -1.81 1.83 -1.09
CA ILE A 64 -0.98 2.75 -1.87
C ILE A 64 -1.51 4.15 -1.64
N LEU A 65 -0.65 5.02 -1.13
CA LEU A 65 -1.04 6.40 -0.85
C LEU A 65 -0.80 7.31 -2.06
N ASP A 66 0.35 7.14 -2.69
CA ASP A 66 0.71 7.93 -3.85
C ASP A 66 1.81 7.19 -4.61
N GLU A 67 2.52 7.90 -5.49
CA GLU A 67 3.55 7.27 -6.31
C GLU A 67 4.80 6.89 -5.52
N GLN A 68 4.94 7.41 -4.31
CA GLN A 68 6.15 7.21 -3.51
C GLN A 68 5.91 6.37 -2.27
N TRP A 69 4.73 6.44 -1.67
CA TRP A 69 4.51 5.89 -0.34
C TRP A 69 3.37 4.89 -0.29
N ALA A 70 3.62 3.83 0.45
CA ALA A 70 2.62 2.84 0.82
C ALA A 70 2.51 2.81 2.34
N MET A 71 1.36 2.34 2.82
CA MET A 71 1.06 2.29 4.24
C MET A 71 0.58 0.90 4.60
N THR A 72 0.94 0.47 5.79
CA THR A 72 0.33 -0.70 6.42
C THR A 72 0.15 -0.40 7.89
N TYR A 73 -0.49 -1.32 8.61
CA TYR A 73 -0.70 -1.13 10.04
C TYR A 73 0.20 -2.08 10.81
N ALA A 74 0.87 -1.54 11.83
CA ALA A 74 1.65 -2.35 12.76
C ALA A 74 0.68 -3.10 13.69
N ASP A 75 1.24 -3.97 14.53
CA ASP A 75 0.45 -4.86 15.38
C ASP A 75 -0.55 -4.13 16.28
N ASN A 76 -0.23 -2.90 16.65
CA ASN A 76 -1.07 -2.11 17.53
C ASN A 76 -1.97 -1.14 16.77
N ASN A 77 -2.21 -1.41 15.48
CA ASN A 77 -3.05 -0.59 14.61
C ASN A 77 -2.50 0.81 14.36
N VAL A 78 -1.20 1.00 14.54
CA VAL A 78 -0.55 2.25 14.22
C VAL A 78 -0.12 2.22 12.75
N PRO A 79 -0.47 3.22 11.94
CA PRO A 79 -0.04 3.23 10.54
C PRO A 79 1.45 3.45 10.44
N VAL A 80 2.07 2.74 9.53
CA VAL A 80 3.49 2.87 9.23
C VAL A 80 3.65 2.93 7.71
N TYR A 81 4.79 3.45 7.25
CA TYR A 81 4.95 3.87 5.86
C TYR A 81 6.27 3.38 5.30
N PHE A 82 6.26 3.05 4.02
CA PHE A 82 7.50 2.66 3.33
C PHE A 82 7.38 2.98 1.85
N SER A 83 8.51 2.91 1.16
CA SER A 83 8.60 3.33 -0.24
C SER A 83 7.97 2.30 -1.16
N VAL A 84 7.12 2.77 -2.05
CA VAL A 84 6.52 1.95 -3.11
C VAL A 84 7.58 1.37 -4.03
N GLU A 85 8.69 2.06 -4.17
CA GLU A 85 9.77 1.65 -5.08
C GLU A 85 10.31 0.26 -4.76
N PHE A 86 10.26 -0.13 -3.49
CA PHE A 86 10.90 -1.36 -3.03
C PHE A 86 9.93 -2.50 -2.77
N ILE A 87 8.73 -2.40 -3.31
CA ILE A 87 7.77 -3.49 -3.22
C ILE A 87 7.26 -3.86 -4.60
N ASN A 88 6.87 -5.13 -4.74
CA ASN A 88 6.22 -5.63 -5.94
C ASN A 88 4.78 -5.98 -5.60
N VAL A 89 3.85 -5.47 -6.38
CA VAL A 89 2.45 -5.79 -6.17
C VAL A 89 2.19 -7.19 -6.72
N VAL A 90 1.69 -8.07 -5.85
CA VAL A 90 1.36 -9.44 -6.23
C VAL A 90 -0.11 -9.53 -6.63
N SER A 91 -0.96 -8.81 -5.92
CA SER A 91 -2.39 -8.84 -6.16
C SER A 91 -2.95 -7.50 -5.74
N GLU A 92 -4.00 -7.04 -6.41
CA GLU A 92 -4.59 -5.76 -6.03
C GLU A 92 -6.08 -5.90 -5.83
N LEU A 93 -6.62 -5.03 -4.99
CA LEU A 93 -8.02 -5.01 -4.64
C LEU A 93 -8.42 -3.56 -4.47
N VAL A 94 -9.42 -3.13 -5.22
CA VAL A 94 -9.93 -1.77 -5.10
C VAL A 94 -11.23 -1.83 -4.31
N THR A 95 -11.30 -1.04 -3.25
CA THR A 95 -12.49 -1.01 -2.40
C THR A 95 -12.94 0.42 -2.21
N THR A 96 -14.21 0.58 -1.86
CA THR A 96 -14.75 1.88 -1.53
C THR A 96 -15.44 1.75 -0.17
N GLY A 97 -15.26 2.77 0.65
CA GLY A 97 -15.91 2.96 1.93
C GLY A 97 -16.67 1.77 2.49
N PRO A 98 -18.00 1.88 2.58
CA PRO A 98 -18.80 0.79 3.19
C PRO A 98 -18.69 -0.54 2.50
N ASP A 99 -18.40 -0.54 1.21
CA ASP A 99 -18.31 -1.79 0.46
C ASP A 99 -17.20 -2.68 0.96
N LEU A 100 -16.14 -2.11 1.47
CA LEU A 100 -15.05 -2.86 2.03
C LEU A 100 -15.52 -3.73 3.20
N LEU A 101 -16.35 -3.16 4.06
CA LEU A 101 -16.87 -3.91 5.19
C LEU A 101 -17.74 -5.06 4.75
N GLN A 102 -18.54 -4.86 3.72
CA GLN A 102 -19.38 -5.93 3.20
C GLN A 102 -18.55 -7.08 2.64
N LEU A 103 -17.48 -6.75 1.93
CA LEU A 103 -16.61 -7.78 1.37
C LEU A 103 -15.94 -8.58 2.47
N VAL A 104 -15.54 -7.92 3.53
CA VAL A 104 -14.90 -8.59 4.66
C VAL A 104 -15.86 -9.50 5.40
N THR A 105 -17.12 -9.09 5.53
CA THR A 105 -18.10 -9.84 6.28
C THR A 105 -18.69 -11.02 5.50
N GLU A 106 -18.55 -10.99 4.22
CA GLU A 106 -19.01 -12.10 3.39
C GLU A 106 -17.96 -13.19 3.30
#